data_dfc137456d452b4bec59a71cf1fc26ce
#
_entry.id   dfc137456d452b4bec59a71cf1fc26ce
#
_cell.length_a   1.000
_cell.length_b   1.000
_cell.length_c   1.000
_cell.angle_alpha   90.00
_cell.angle_beta   90.00
_cell.angle_gamma   90.00
#
_symmetry.space_group_name_H-M   'P 1'
#
loop_
_entity.id
_entity.type
_entity.pdbx_description
1 polymer ?
#
loop_
_entity_poly.entity_id
_entity_poly.type
_entity_poly.pdbx_seq_one_letter_code
_entity_poly.pdbx_strand_id
1 'polypeptide(L)'
;MSAAGARERLVAELRAHALVIGRVTLTSGAEAEYYVDAKRAILRPAGFRALGELVAAEALARGATAVGGMTMGADPVACSALAAGADVRAFFVRKDRKAHGLQRWIEGPPLERGERCLVVEDVVTTGGSTLAALERVREEGLEVVGVVSVLDRLAGGGEAIERAAGAPYVALTTIDDVHPERPDR
;
A
#
# COMPACT_ATOMS: atom_id res chain seq x y z
N MET A 1 -22.04 2.70 -1.01
CA MET A 1 -21.77 2.43 0.45
C MET A 1 -20.82 3.49 0.96
N SER A 2 -20.80 3.85 2.26
CA SER A 2 -19.93 4.92 2.77
C SER A 2 -18.49 4.44 2.99
N ALA A 3 -17.51 5.34 2.83
CA ALA A 3 -16.10 5.04 3.13
C ALA A 3 -15.89 4.56 4.58
N ALA A 4 -16.65 5.10 5.54
CA ALA A 4 -16.62 4.64 6.93
C ALA A 4 -16.98 3.16 7.06
N GLY A 5 -18.05 2.71 6.43
CA GLY A 5 -18.43 1.29 6.45
C GLY A 5 -17.44 0.37 5.72
N ALA A 6 -16.75 0.87 4.68
CA ALA A 6 -15.68 0.11 4.02
C ALA A 6 -14.47 -0.05 4.96
N ARG A 7 -14.11 1.03 5.69
CA ARG A 7 -13.01 0.97 6.66
C ARG A 7 -13.30 -0.02 7.80
N GLU A 8 -14.50 -0.01 8.35
CA GLU A 8 -14.91 -0.97 9.40
C GLU A 8 -14.79 -2.42 8.92
N ARG A 9 -15.24 -2.72 7.69
CA ARG A 9 -15.10 -4.06 7.10
C ARG A 9 -13.63 -4.45 6.90
N LEU A 10 -12.79 -3.51 6.43
CA LEU A 10 -11.35 -3.76 6.25
C LEU A 10 -10.68 -4.06 7.60
N VAL A 11 -10.97 -3.29 8.66
CA VAL A 11 -10.45 -3.52 10.01
C VAL A 11 -10.87 -4.90 10.54
N ALA A 12 -12.14 -5.28 10.34
CA ALA A 12 -12.64 -6.59 10.77
C ALA A 12 -11.88 -7.75 10.08
N GLU A 13 -11.65 -7.65 8.77
CA GLU A 13 -10.90 -8.65 8.00
C GLU A 13 -9.42 -8.71 8.44
N LEU A 14 -8.79 -7.55 8.68
CA LEU A 14 -7.40 -7.49 9.16
C LEU A 14 -7.27 -8.12 10.56
N ARG A 15 -8.18 -7.81 11.47
CA ARG A 15 -8.21 -8.44 12.81
C ARG A 15 -8.37 -9.95 12.75
N ALA A 16 -9.25 -10.42 11.86
CA ALA A 16 -9.54 -11.84 11.76
C ALA A 16 -8.42 -12.65 11.07
N HIS A 17 -7.65 -12.04 10.18
CA HIS A 17 -6.79 -12.82 9.28
C HIS A 17 -5.35 -12.33 9.15
N ALA A 18 -5.04 -11.06 9.43
CA ALA A 18 -3.70 -10.51 9.19
C ALA A 18 -2.72 -10.75 10.32
N LEU A 19 -3.21 -10.95 11.56
CA LEU A 19 -2.35 -11.16 12.72
C LEU A 19 -1.82 -12.59 12.79
N VAL A 20 -0.51 -12.71 12.96
CA VAL A 20 0.18 -13.96 13.31
C VAL A 20 0.75 -13.76 14.70
N ILE A 21 0.10 -14.35 15.70
CA ILE A 21 0.53 -14.26 17.10
C ILE A 21 1.53 -15.37 17.38
N GLY A 22 2.63 -15.05 18.05
CA GLY A 22 3.71 -15.95 18.42
C GLY A 22 5.07 -15.37 18.03
N ARG A 23 6.13 -16.06 18.46
CA ARG A 23 7.50 -15.66 18.14
C ARG A 23 7.77 -15.73 16.64
N VAL A 24 8.09 -14.61 16.03
CA VAL A 24 8.39 -14.49 14.59
C VAL A 24 9.74 -13.79 14.44
N THR A 25 10.63 -14.39 13.65
CA THR A 25 11.87 -13.72 13.26
C THR A 25 11.61 -12.80 12.08
N LEU A 26 11.84 -11.51 12.26
CA LEU A 26 11.69 -10.49 11.22
C LEU A 26 12.85 -10.58 10.20
N THR A 27 12.68 -9.95 9.05
CA THR A 27 13.73 -9.88 8.00
C THR A 27 15.01 -9.21 8.50
N SER A 28 14.92 -8.36 9.53
CA SER A 28 16.08 -7.76 10.21
C SER A 28 16.85 -8.73 11.13
N GLY A 29 16.31 -9.94 11.36
CA GLY A 29 16.83 -10.90 12.35
C GLY A 29 16.29 -10.67 13.77
N ALA A 30 15.54 -9.59 14.03
CA ALA A 30 14.94 -9.34 15.34
C ALA A 30 13.76 -10.28 15.60
N GLU A 31 13.57 -10.70 16.86
CA GLU A 31 12.38 -11.43 17.27
C GLU A 31 11.23 -10.48 17.60
N ALA A 32 10.03 -10.85 17.19
CA ALA A 32 8.78 -10.16 17.54
C ALA A 32 7.76 -11.17 18.07
N GLU A 33 6.87 -10.72 18.96
CA GLU A 33 5.81 -11.57 19.52
C GLU A 33 4.59 -11.66 18.61
N TYR A 34 4.54 -10.86 17.55
CA TYR A 34 3.52 -10.92 16.52
C TYR A 34 4.06 -10.40 15.18
N TYR A 35 3.44 -10.81 14.12
CA TYR A 35 3.67 -10.31 12.76
C TYR A 35 2.34 -9.93 12.10
N VAL A 36 2.36 -8.90 11.25
CA VAL A 36 1.19 -8.50 10.46
C VAL A 36 1.45 -8.81 9.00
N ASP A 37 0.64 -9.70 8.43
CA ASP A 37 0.60 -9.97 7.00
C ASP A 37 -0.77 -9.56 6.44
N ALA A 38 -0.86 -8.32 5.96
CA ALA A 38 -2.11 -7.78 5.43
C ALA A 38 -2.63 -8.58 4.23
N LYS A 39 -1.75 -9.24 3.45
CA LYS A 39 -2.13 -10.05 2.29
C LYS A 39 -3.07 -11.19 2.66
N ARG A 40 -2.95 -11.75 3.88
CA ARG A 40 -3.84 -12.80 4.37
C ARG A 40 -5.30 -12.35 4.52
N ALA A 41 -5.52 -11.04 4.68
CA ALA A 41 -6.85 -10.43 4.76
C ALA A 41 -7.30 -9.84 3.43
N ILE A 42 -6.44 -9.00 2.80
CA ILE A 42 -6.81 -8.26 1.59
C ILE A 42 -6.91 -9.13 0.33
N LEU A 43 -6.38 -10.34 0.34
CA LEU A 43 -6.57 -11.32 -0.74
C LEU A 43 -7.80 -12.22 -0.52
N ARG A 44 -8.65 -11.91 0.47
CA ARG A 44 -9.96 -12.54 0.67
C ARG A 44 -11.07 -11.68 0.06
N PRO A 45 -12.18 -12.27 -0.40
CA PRO A 45 -13.20 -11.52 -1.13
C PRO A 45 -13.77 -10.31 -0.38
N ALA A 46 -13.96 -10.38 0.93
CA ALA A 46 -14.51 -9.28 1.73
C ALA A 46 -13.46 -8.18 1.94
N GLY A 47 -12.24 -8.55 2.31
CA GLY A 47 -11.12 -7.62 2.48
C GLY A 47 -10.76 -6.92 1.18
N PHE A 48 -10.70 -7.67 0.07
CA PHE A 48 -10.37 -7.11 -1.24
C PHE A 48 -11.41 -6.08 -1.72
N ARG A 49 -12.72 -6.36 -1.53
CA ARG A 49 -13.77 -5.40 -1.89
C ARG A 49 -13.72 -4.14 -1.02
N ALA A 50 -13.58 -4.30 0.30
CA ALA A 50 -13.49 -3.17 1.22
C ALA A 50 -12.26 -2.29 0.92
N LEU A 51 -11.12 -2.91 0.65
CA LEU A 51 -9.90 -2.23 0.24
C LEU A 51 -10.09 -1.46 -1.06
N GLY A 52 -10.68 -2.08 -2.08
CA GLY A 52 -10.92 -1.45 -3.38
C GLY A 52 -11.78 -0.20 -3.28
N GLU A 53 -12.86 -0.22 -2.49
CA GLU A 53 -13.70 0.95 -2.24
C GLU A 53 -12.89 2.13 -1.66
N LEU A 54 -12.00 1.85 -0.72
CA LEU A 54 -11.19 2.88 -0.06
C LEU A 54 -10.09 3.42 -0.99
N VAL A 55 -9.36 2.56 -1.68
CA VAL A 55 -8.29 2.98 -2.59
C VAL A 55 -8.87 3.73 -3.80
N ALA A 56 -10.00 3.30 -4.34
CA ALA A 56 -10.70 4.01 -5.41
C ALA A 56 -11.13 5.42 -4.98
N ALA A 57 -11.64 5.57 -3.75
CA ALA A 57 -12.01 6.87 -3.20
C ALA A 57 -10.79 7.80 -3.04
N GLU A 58 -9.66 7.28 -2.56
CA GLU A 58 -8.42 8.04 -2.41
C GLU A 58 -7.83 8.44 -3.77
N ALA A 59 -7.87 7.56 -4.77
CA ALA A 59 -7.44 7.87 -6.13
C ALA A 59 -8.29 9.00 -6.74
N LEU A 60 -9.60 8.90 -6.63
CA LEU A 60 -10.53 9.91 -7.12
C LEU A 60 -10.31 11.27 -6.43
N ALA A 61 -10.20 11.28 -5.11
CA ALA A 61 -10.03 12.51 -4.32
C ALA A 61 -8.74 13.29 -4.71
N ARG A 62 -7.72 12.60 -5.21
CA ARG A 62 -6.45 13.19 -5.63
C ARG A 62 -6.33 13.38 -7.14
N GLY A 63 -7.34 12.97 -7.91
CA GLY A 63 -7.27 12.99 -9.37
C GLY A 63 -6.13 12.13 -9.91
N ALA A 64 -5.86 11.00 -9.27
CA ALA A 64 -4.89 10.03 -9.75
C ALA A 64 -5.46 9.28 -10.95
N THR A 65 -4.66 9.08 -11.98
CA THR A 65 -4.98 8.30 -13.18
C THR A 65 -4.22 6.97 -13.23
N ALA A 66 -3.29 6.77 -12.29
CA ALA A 66 -2.57 5.52 -12.11
C ALA A 66 -2.41 5.20 -10.61
N VAL A 67 -2.42 3.91 -10.27
CA VAL A 67 -2.25 3.42 -8.90
C VAL A 67 -1.24 2.28 -8.91
N GLY A 68 -0.24 2.32 -8.05
CA GLY A 68 0.76 1.25 -7.98
C GLY A 68 1.76 1.45 -6.86
N GLY A 69 2.67 0.51 -6.71
CA GLY A 69 3.68 0.54 -5.65
C GLY A 69 4.63 -0.64 -5.75
N MET A 70 5.45 -0.84 -4.71
CA MET A 70 6.47 -1.88 -4.70
C MET A 70 5.86 -3.29 -4.71
N THR A 71 6.25 -4.08 -5.72
CA THR A 71 5.86 -5.51 -5.77
C THR A 71 6.45 -6.24 -4.55
N MET A 72 5.76 -7.17 -3.97
CA MET A 72 4.49 -7.86 -4.20
C MET A 72 3.35 -7.32 -3.32
N GLY A 73 3.68 -6.52 -2.28
CA GLY A 73 2.71 -6.05 -1.29
C GLY A 73 1.68 -5.10 -1.89
N ALA A 74 2.13 -4.17 -2.73
CA ALA A 74 1.28 -3.17 -3.37
C ALA A 74 0.40 -3.72 -4.50
N ASP A 75 0.77 -4.84 -5.12
CA ASP A 75 0.08 -5.36 -6.30
C ASP A 75 -1.43 -5.58 -6.07
N PRO A 76 -1.85 -6.33 -5.02
CA PRO A 76 -3.27 -6.51 -4.75
C PRO A 76 -3.97 -5.21 -4.35
N VAL A 77 -3.25 -4.25 -3.73
CA VAL A 77 -3.80 -2.94 -3.36
C VAL A 77 -4.15 -2.14 -4.61
N ALA A 78 -3.23 -2.06 -5.58
CA ALA A 78 -3.47 -1.40 -6.86
C ALA A 78 -4.60 -2.09 -7.67
N CYS A 79 -4.59 -3.42 -7.75
CA CYS A 79 -5.61 -4.19 -8.45
C CYS A 79 -7.01 -4.03 -7.83
N SER A 80 -7.09 -3.84 -6.51
CA SER A 80 -8.38 -3.66 -5.83
C SER A 80 -9.12 -2.40 -6.27
N ALA A 81 -8.40 -1.31 -6.60
CA ALA A 81 -8.98 -0.08 -7.14
C ALA A 81 -9.66 -0.32 -8.48
N LEU A 82 -9.02 -1.07 -9.38
CA LEU A 82 -9.62 -1.47 -10.68
C LEU A 82 -10.89 -2.30 -10.46
N ALA A 83 -10.83 -3.28 -9.56
CA ALA A 83 -11.97 -4.14 -9.26
C ALA A 83 -13.15 -3.38 -8.64
N ALA A 84 -12.89 -2.25 -7.97
CA ALA A 84 -13.91 -1.34 -7.46
C ALA A 84 -14.45 -0.38 -8.52
N GLY A 85 -13.98 -0.44 -9.76
CA GLY A 85 -14.44 0.38 -10.88
C GLY A 85 -13.78 1.76 -10.97
N ALA A 86 -12.64 1.98 -10.31
CA ALA A 86 -11.88 3.22 -10.47
C ALA A 86 -11.34 3.33 -11.92
N ASP A 87 -11.47 4.51 -12.52
CA ASP A 87 -10.90 4.81 -13.84
C ASP A 87 -9.42 5.16 -13.71
N VAL A 88 -8.61 4.15 -13.41
CA VAL A 88 -7.16 4.25 -13.22
C VAL A 88 -6.44 3.11 -13.90
N ARG A 89 -5.14 3.26 -14.16
CA ARG A 89 -4.25 2.18 -14.58
C ARG A 89 -3.51 1.63 -13.37
N ALA A 90 -3.47 0.30 -13.19
CA ALA A 90 -2.61 -0.29 -12.17
C ALA A 90 -1.22 -0.54 -12.73
N PHE A 91 -0.19 -0.29 -11.91
CA PHE A 91 1.20 -0.57 -12.24
C PHE A 91 1.93 -1.19 -11.04
N PHE A 92 3.04 -1.90 -11.32
CA PHE A 92 3.85 -2.54 -10.29
C PHE A 92 5.30 -2.06 -10.38
N VAL A 93 5.86 -1.64 -9.25
CA VAL A 93 7.26 -1.21 -9.16
C VAL A 93 8.13 -2.41 -8.79
N ARG A 94 9.09 -2.74 -9.65
CA ARG A 94 10.00 -3.86 -9.45
C ARG A 94 11.05 -3.54 -8.39
N LYS A 95 11.47 -4.54 -7.63
CA LYS A 95 12.61 -4.42 -6.70
C LYS A 95 13.94 -4.24 -7.44
N ASP A 96 14.08 -4.90 -8.60
CA ASP A 96 15.29 -4.86 -9.43
C ASP A 96 14.95 -4.41 -10.85
N ARG A 97 15.85 -3.66 -11.48
CA ARG A 97 15.73 -3.28 -12.89
C ARG A 97 15.72 -4.53 -13.77
N LYS A 98 14.92 -4.49 -14.82
CA LYS A 98 14.90 -5.56 -15.82
C LYS A 98 16.26 -5.62 -16.53
N ALA A 99 16.91 -6.79 -16.49
CA ALA A 99 18.22 -6.98 -17.11
C ALA A 99 18.20 -6.88 -18.65
N HIS A 100 17.03 -7.10 -19.26
CA HIS A 100 16.82 -7.12 -20.71
C HIS A 100 15.59 -6.30 -21.12
N GLY A 101 15.58 -5.74 -22.33
CA GLY A 101 14.50 -4.90 -22.85
C GLY A 101 14.64 -3.45 -22.45
N LEU A 102 13.53 -2.77 -22.17
CA LEU A 102 13.48 -1.32 -21.89
C LEU A 102 14.07 -0.89 -20.54
N GLN A 103 14.60 -1.81 -19.74
CA GLN A 103 15.21 -1.56 -18.43
C GLN A 103 14.37 -0.67 -17.49
N ARG A 104 13.05 -0.78 -17.56
CA ARG A 104 12.11 0.02 -16.76
C ARG A 104 11.95 -0.54 -15.36
N TRP A 105 11.64 0.35 -14.42
CA TRP A 105 11.24 -0.01 -13.06
C TRP A 105 9.78 -0.44 -12.93
N ILE A 106 8.94 -0.03 -13.90
CA ILE A 106 7.50 -0.21 -13.84
C ILE A 106 7.04 -1.26 -14.85
N GLU A 107 6.19 -2.16 -14.38
CA GLU A 107 5.43 -3.13 -15.17
C GLU A 107 3.95 -2.75 -15.16
N GLY A 108 3.28 -2.90 -16.29
CA GLY A 108 1.86 -2.58 -16.47
C GLY A 108 1.58 -1.92 -17.81
N PRO A 109 0.41 -1.30 -17.95
CA PRO A 109 0.08 -0.48 -19.11
C PRO A 109 1.07 0.68 -19.27
N PRO A 110 1.31 1.18 -20.49
CA PRO A 110 2.14 2.37 -20.69
C PRO A 110 1.61 3.56 -19.89
N LEU A 111 2.50 4.20 -19.14
CA LEU A 111 2.23 5.45 -18.42
C LEU A 111 3.00 6.58 -19.07
N GLU A 112 2.42 7.77 -19.10
CA GLU A 112 3.02 8.95 -19.70
C GLU A 112 3.79 9.78 -18.65
N ARG A 113 4.80 10.53 -19.10
CA ARG A 113 5.51 11.47 -18.21
C ARG A 113 4.55 12.53 -17.69
N GLY A 114 4.64 12.80 -16.39
CA GLY A 114 3.72 13.72 -15.70
C GLY A 114 2.38 13.09 -15.34
N GLU A 115 2.18 11.81 -15.61
CA GLU A 115 0.95 11.13 -15.20
C GLU A 115 0.83 11.05 -13.68
N ARG A 116 -0.37 11.38 -13.20
CA ARG A 116 -0.68 11.50 -11.77
C ARG A 116 -0.89 10.12 -11.15
N CYS A 117 0.00 9.73 -10.24
CA CYS A 117 -0.09 8.42 -9.62
C CYS A 117 -0.29 8.48 -8.10
N LEU A 118 -1.14 7.59 -7.61
CA LEU A 118 -1.27 7.24 -6.19
C LEU A 118 -0.33 6.07 -5.91
N VAL A 119 0.66 6.27 -5.04
CA VAL A 119 1.53 5.18 -4.59
C VAL A 119 0.85 4.43 -3.46
N VAL A 120 0.86 3.10 -3.51
CA VAL A 120 0.20 2.25 -2.51
C VAL A 120 1.15 1.23 -1.88
N GLU A 121 0.84 0.81 -0.64
CA GLU A 121 1.60 -0.20 0.10
C GLU A 121 0.67 -1.06 0.96
N ASP A 122 1.00 -2.32 1.22
CA ASP A 122 0.22 -3.18 2.11
C ASP A 122 0.48 -2.86 3.59
N VAL A 123 1.74 -2.83 4.02
CA VAL A 123 2.12 -2.55 5.42
C VAL A 123 3.30 -1.60 5.48
N VAL A 124 3.15 -0.49 6.16
CA VAL A 124 4.22 0.46 6.46
C VAL A 124 4.74 0.21 7.89
N THR A 125 6.05 0.00 8.02
CA THR A 125 6.79 0.01 9.28
C THR A 125 7.74 1.21 9.28
N THR A 126 8.91 1.08 8.68
CA THR A 126 9.88 2.18 8.51
C THR A 126 9.72 2.91 7.18
N GLY A 127 8.91 2.39 6.26
CA GLY A 127 8.63 2.99 4.97
C GLY A 127 9.65 2.68 3.86
N GLY A 128 10.69 1.87 4.12
CA GLY A 128 11.78 1.65 3.17
C GLY A 128 11.34 1.18 1.77
N SER A 129 10.40 0.25 1.68
CA SER A 129 9.85 -0.21 0.39
C SER A 129 9.15 0.91 -0.36
N THR A 130 8.33 1.68 0.34
CA THR A 130 7.58 2.80 -0.24
C THR A 130 8.50 3.93 -0.68
N LEU A 131 9.54 4.25 0.12
CA LEU A 131 10.54 5.26 -0.26
C LEU A 131 11.27 4.85 -1.55
N ALA A 132 11.69 3.60 -1.67
CA ALA A 132 12.29 3.09 -2.90
C ALA A 132 11.30 3.09 -4.08
N ALA A 133 10.01 2.84 -3.85
CA ALA A 133 9.00 2.95 -4.89
C ALA A 133 8.83 4.41 -5.39
N LEU A 134 8.82 5.38 -4.46
CA LEU A 134 8.73 6.82 -4.79
C LEU A 134 9.89 7.28 -5.69
N GLU A 135 11.12 6.85 -5.39
CA GLU A 135 12.29 7.16 -6.22
C GLU A 135 12.12 6.62 -7.64
N ARG A 136 11.73 5.35 -7.78
CA ARG A 136 11.57 4.68 -9.09
C ARG A 136 10.43 5.27 -9.92
N VAL A 137 9.32 5.60 -9.27
CA VAL A 137 8.17 6.26 -9.89
C VAL A 137 8.58 7.62 -10.46
N ARG A 138 9.39 8.39 -9.73
CA ARG A 138 9.93 9.66 -10.19
C ARG A 138 10.97 9.53 -11.30
N GLU A 139 11.83 8.50 -11.24
CA GLU A 139 12.76 8.20 -12.34
C GLU A 139 12.02 7.92 -13.65
N GLU A 140 10.85 7.29 -13.61
CA GLU A 140 9.98 7.08 -14.78
C GLU A 140 9.23 8.38 -15.20
N GLY A 141 9.38 9.46 -14.43
CA GLY A 141 8.82 10.78 -14.73
C GLY A 141 7.36 10.96 -14.36
N LEU A 142 6.83 10.14 -13.46
CA LEU A 142 5.44 10.23 -12.98
C LEU A 142 5.33 11.26 -11.84
N GLU A 143 4.14 11.86 -11.68
CA GLU A 143 3.79 12.77 -10.59
C GLU A 143 3.14 11.99 -9.44
N VAL A 144 3.74 12.01 -8.26
CA VAL A 144 3.14 11.41 -7.06
C VAL A 144 2.15 12.39 -6.45
N VAL A 145 0.86 12.04 -6.43
CA VAL A 145 -0.22 12.90 -5.89
C VAL A 145 -0.69 12.48 -4.50
N GLY A 146 -0.19 11.37 -4.00
CA GLY A 146 -0.43 10.88 -2.65
C GLY A 146 0.13 9.49 -2.46
N VAL A 147 0.17 9.08 -1.18
CA VAL A 147 0.56 7.73 -0.79
C VAL A 147 -0.50 7.14 0.13
N VAL A 148 -0.86 5.89 -0.08
CA VAL A 148 -1.84 5.17 0.74
C VAL A 148 -1.26 3.84 1.21
N SER A 149 -1.34 3.56 2.50
CA SER A 149 -1.08 2.22 3.01
C SER A 149 -2.34 1.54 3.54
N VAL A 150 -2.40 0.23 3.42
CA VAL A 150 -3.49 -0.55 4.03
C VAL A 150 -3.36 -0.50 5.55
N LEU A 151 -2.16 -0.73 6.07
CA LEU A 151 -1.89 -0.68 7.51
C LEU A 151 -0.58 0.04 7.81
N ASP A 152 -0.62 1.00 8.74
CA ASP A 152 0.57 1.63 9.32
C ASP A 152 0.85 1.05 10.72
N ARG A 153 2.07 0.59 10.94
CA ARG A 153 2.54 0.09 12.24
C ARG A 153 2.92 1.18 13.24
N LEU A 154 2.79 2.45 12.85
CA LEU A 154 3.09 3.63 13.67
C LEU A 154 4.56 3.68 14.14
N ALA A 155 5.49 3.19 13.32
CA ALA A 155 6.93 3.17 13.59
C ALA A 155 7.68 4.32 12.90
N GLY A 156 7.00 5.43 12.60
CA GLY A 156 7.58 6.63 11.98
C GLY A 156 7.70 6.58 10.45
N GLY A 157 7.33 5.44 9.82
CA GLY A 157 7.40 5.29 8.36
C GLY A 157 6.48 6.23 7.61
N GLY A 158 5.27 6.47 8.12
CA GLY A 158 4.28 7.36 7.51
C GLY A 158 4.81 8.79 7.33
N GLU A 159 5.39 9.37 8.39
CA GLU A 159 5.98 10.71 8.33
C GLU A 159 7.18 10.80 7.36
N ALA A 160 8.02 9.76 7.33
CA ALA A 160 9.14 9.69 6.39
C ALA A 160 8.66 9.64 4.94
N ILE A 161 7.61 8.87 4.66
CA ILE A 161 6.97 8.75 3.35
C ILE A 161 6.36 10.08 2.93
N GLU A 162 5.58 10.75 3.80
CA GLU A 162 4.93 12.02 3.48
C GLU A 162 5.96 13.10 3.14
N ARG A 163 7.02 13.24 3.95
CA ARG A 163 8.12 14.16 3.65
C ARG A 163 8.80 13.84 2.32
N ALA A 164 9.09 12.58 2.06
CA ALA A 164 9.75 12.16 0.82
C ALA A 164 8.83 12.29 -0.40
N ALA A 165 7.56 12.00 -0.25
CA ALA A 165 6.58 12.12 -1.32
C ALA A 165 6.32 13.58 -1.72
N GLY A 166 6.40 14.53 -0.77
CA GLY A 166 5.93 15.90 -0.97
C GLY A 166 4.42 15.96 -1.27
N ALA A 167 3.69 14.93 -0.87
CA ALA A 167 2.28 14.72 -1.10
C ALA A 167 1.67 13.98 0.12
N PRO A 168 0.35 14.11 0.39
CA PRO A 168 -0.26 13.53 1.58
C PRO A 168 -0.08 12.01 1.67
N TYR A 169 0.23 11.53 2.88
CA TYR A 169 0.19 10.12 3.25
C TYR A 169 -1.08 9.80 4.03
N VAL A 170 -1.74 8.71 3.69
CA VAL A 170 -2.93 8.21 4.38
C VAL A 170 -2.77 6.74 4.71
N ALA A 171 -2.87 6.39 5.99
CA ALA A 171 -3.06 5.03 6.43
C ALA A 171 -4.57 4.71 6.48
N LEU A 172 -5.04 3.71 5.72
CA LEU A 172 -6.43 3.28 5.77
C LEU A 172 -6.78 2.68 7.13
N THR A 173 -5.82 1.99 7.73
CA THR A 173 -5.88 1.45 9.09
C THR A 173 -4.51 1.57 9.76
N THR A 174 -4.50 1.47 11.08
CA THR A 174 -3.28 1.45 11.88
C THR A 174 -3.18 0.16 12.69
N ILE A 175 -2.01 -0.10 13.25
CA ILE A 175 -1.84 -1.24 14.15
C ILE A 175 -2.72 -1.12 15.40
N ASP A 176 -3.07 0.09 15.84
CA ASP A 176 -3.99 0.32 16.96
C ASP A 176 -5.42 -0.13 16.63
N ASP A 177 -5.84 -0.01 15.37
CA ASP A 177 -7.12 -0.53 14.90
C ASP A 177 -7.16 -2.06 14.91
N VAL A 178 -6.04 -2.72 14.63
CA VAL A 178 -5.98 -4.16 14.38
C VAL A 178 -5.54 -4.95 15.61
N HIS A 179 -4.57 -4.42 16.37
CA HIS A 179 -4.03 -5.05 17.58
C HIS A 179 -3.81 -4.03 18.71
N PRO A 180 -4.89 -3.49 19.31
CA PRO A 180 -4.80 -2.43 20.31
C PRO A 180 -4.09 -2.86 21.60
N GLU A 181 -4.09 -4.16 21.92
CA GLU A 181 -3.49 -4.73 23.14
C GLU A 181 -2.09 -5.29 22.92
N ARG A 182 -1.40 -4.86 21.84
CA ARG A 182 -0.05 -5.36 21.54
C ARG A 182 0.97 -4.97 22.62
N PRO A 183 2.02 -5.80 22.83
CA PRO A 183 3.00 -5.59 23.91
C PRO A 183 3.95 -4.40 23.66
N ASP A 184 4.06 -3.94 22.42
CA ASP A 184 4.96 -2.85 21.99
C ASP A 184 4.25 -1.49 21.81
N ARG A 185 3.09 -1.32 22.47
CA ARG A 185 2.30 -0.08 22.43
C ARG A 185 2.89 1.01 23.31
#